data_f14ab8a724b4484893851b53ce7fc67b
#
_entry.id   f14ab8a724b4484893851b53ce7fc67b
#
_cell.length_a   1.000
_cell.length_b   1.000
_cell.length_c   1.000
_cell.angle_alpha   90.00
_cell.angle_beta   90.00
_cell.angle_gamma   90.00
#
_symmetry.space_group_name_H-M   'P 1'
#
loop_
_entity.id
_entity.type
_entity.pdbx_description
1 polymer ?
#
loop_
_entity_poly.entity_id
_entity_poly.type
_entity_poly.pdbx_seq_one_letter_code
_entity_poly.pdbx_strand_id
1 'polypeptide(L)'
;MQLPYGPLSFAAVVEHQTKGYDVQLSQANKDGLLWGIGGVDGGGERDRTAFGVELNIPLSETFQVNVSTRIDEYDAKKVNVDRKTMGASFEWRPADNFLLRGSWSESFKAPDLPYSFVGERRFYTSEVDYYQCYASGDFGQTGATCGAGYSINNIDGVTTGNLNLKEEEGDSYSIGFVWEPVDRLAITFDAFHIQLNDIVSTKDLTTIVRDEAVCRARENGDTLNAFANYPDSYCSQVYSSIVRGGRDFTPVDANGQGTPNVLSEGSISALYETPVNIAGQEFIGVDTSVSYRWVTDAAGDFSFSITNTNQIDMKYAEDVGDPLVSYMNNSYTPRSRQSMRMGWSRGDWSASASVLRIGHMNFLDGTVGSPYFDTNVAVGYDITLDSFV
;
A
#
# COMPACT_ATOMS: atom_id res chain seq x y z
N MET A 1 -3.32 -8.33 -39.59
CA MET A 1 -3.26 -7.29 -40.66
C MET A 1 -1.82 -6.93 -40.86
N GLN A 2 -1.33 -6.84 -42.10
CA GLN A 2 0.06 -6.49 -42.36
C GLN A 2 0.15 -4.96 -42.53
N LEU A 3 0.98 -4.32 -41.70
CA LEU A 3 1.33 -2.91 -41.80
C LEU A 3 2.66 -2.76 -42.56
N PRO A 4 3.05 -1.55 -43.01
CA PRO A 4 4.29 -1.34 -43.77
C PRO A 4 5.56 -1.82 -43.03
N TYR A 5 5.57 -1.79 -41.72
CA TYR A 5 6.74 -2.09 -40.87
C TYR A 5 6.56 -3.37 -40.02
N GLY A 6 5.56 -4.20 -40.33
CA GLY A 6 5.39 -5.48 -39.67
C GLY A 6 3.91 -5.84 -39.43
N PRO A 7 3.63 -6.99 -38.89
CA PRO A 7 2.25 -7.39 -38.60
C PRO A 7 1.69 -6.60 -37.42
N LEU A 8 0.45 -6.11 -37.55
CA LEU A 8 -0.35 -5.71 -36.41
C LEU A 8 -0.65 -6.99 -35.60
N SER A 9 -0.17 -7.05 -34.38
CA SER A 9 -0.46 -8.15 -33.47
C SER A 9 -1.53 -7.74 -32.47
N PHE A 10 -2.43 -8.68 -32.15
CA PHE A 10 -3.43 -8.48 -31.13
C PHE A 10 -3.54 -9.71 -30.25
N ALA A 11 -3.88 -9.48 -28.99
CA ALA A 11 -4.28 -10.50 -28.03
C ALA A 11 -5.62 -10.12 -27.41
N ALA A 12 -6.42 -11.13 -27.09
CA ALA A 12 -7.66 -10.93 -26.35
C ALA A 12 -7.77 -12.01 -25.28
N VAL A 13 -8.28 -11.65 -24.12
CA VAL A 13 -8.48 -12.56 -22.99
C VAL A 13 -9.88 -12.40 -22.43
N VAL A 14 -10.48 -13.52 -22.06
CA VAL A 14 -11.71 -13.58 -21.25
C VAL A 14 -11.38 -14.39 -20.00
N GLU A 15 -11.73 -13.86 -18.87
CA GLU A 15 -11.54 -14.53 -17.59
C GLU A 15 -12.84 -14.56 -16.80
N HIS A 16 -13.06 -15.67 -16.10
CA HIS A 16 -14.11 -15.77 -15.10
C HIS A 16 -13.51 -16.41 -13.84
N GLN A 17 -13.80 -15.82 -12.68
CA GLN A 17 -13.28 -16.28 -11.40
C GLN A 17 -14.31 -16.08 -10.30
N THR A 18 -14.52 -17.12 -9.48
CA THR A 18 -15.27 -17.02 -8.23
C THR A 18 -14.29 -17.03 -7.06
N LYS A 19 -14.45 -16.10 -6.12
CA LYS A 19 -13.72 -16.06 -4.85
C LYS A 19 -14.72 -16.05 -3.71
N GLY A 20 -14.45 -16.90 -2.70
CA GLY A 20 -15.24 -16.92 -1.48
C GLY A 20 -14.35 -17.08 -0.26
N TYR A 21 -14.83 -16.60 0.88
CA TYR A 21 -14.27 -16.94 2.18
C TYR A 21 -15.42 -17.20 3.16
N ASP A 22 -15.16 -18.05 4.14
CA ASP A 22 -16.07 -18.35 5.23
C ASP A 22 -15.25 -18.55 6.50
N VAL A 23 -15.56 -17.73 7.51
CA VAL A 23 -14.95 -17.79 8.82
C VAL A 23 -16.06 -17.99 9.85
N GLN A 24 -15.99 -19.10 10.56
CA GLN A 24 -17.00 -19.46 11.55
C GLN A 24 -16.40 -19.53 12.95
N LEU A 25 -17.03 -18.87 13.89
CA LEU A 25 -16.72 -19.05 15.30
C LEU A 25 -17.14 -20.44 15.75
N SER A 26 -16.32 -21.06 16.62
CA SER A 26 -16.71 -22.28 17.30
C SER A 26 -17.98 -22.06 18.12
N GLN A 27 -18.78 -23.12 18.29
CA GLN A 27 -20.01 -23.01 19.10
C GLN A 27 -19.70 -22.55 20.53
N ALA A 28 -18.56 -22.98 21.10
CA ALA A 28 -18.14 -22.55 22.43
C ALA A 28 -17.90 -21.03 22.55
N ASN A 29 -17.37 -20.39 21.48
CA ASN A 29 -17.25 -18.94 21.40
C ASN A 29 -18.62 -18.25 21.32
N LYS A 30 -19.51 -18.78 20.46
CA LYS A 30 -20.88 -18.26 20.29
C LYS A 30 -21.68 -18.34 21.60
N ASP A 31 -21.47 -19.40 22.36
CA ASP A 31 -22.13 -19.63 23.66
C ASP A 31 -21.43 -18.85 24.80
N GLY A 32 -20.38 -18.09 24.55
CA GLY A 32 -19.67 -17.33 25.56
C GLY A 32 -18.89 -18.16 26.58
N LEU A 33 -18.61 -19.43 26.27
CA LEU A 33 -17.88 -20.35 27.14
C LEU A 33 -16.36 -20.11 27.17
N LEU A 34 -15.83 -19.37 26.19
CA LEU A 34 -14.42 -19.01 26.10
C LEU A 34 -14.22 -17.54 26.48
N TRP A 35 -13.82 -17.33 27.74
CA TRP A 35 -13.62 -15.98 28.25
C TRP A 35 -12.33 -15.34 27.72
N GLY A 36 -12.39 -14.08 27.29
CA GLY A 36 -11.24 -13.32 26.80
C GLY A 36 -10.79 -13.63 25.37
N ILE A 37 -11.47 -14.55 24.68
CA ILE A 37 -11.21 -14.85 23.28
C ILE A 37 -12.35 -14.28 22.44
N GLY A 38 -12.16 -13.08 21.93
CA GLY A 38 -13.03 -12.54 20.89
C GLY A 38 -12.74 -13.22 19.55
N GLY A 39 -13.76 -13.50 18.79
CA GLY A 39 -13.64 -13.97 17.42
C GLY A 39 -14.65 -13.25 16.54
N VAL A 40 -14.55 -13.45 15.25
CA VAL A 40 -15.46 -12.87 14.27
C VAL A 40 -15.98 -13.96 13.35
N ASP A 41 -17.29 -13.97 13.12
CA ASP A 41 -17.89 -14.70 12.00
C ASP A 41 -17.87 -13.81 10.77
N GLY A 42 -17.83 -14.40 9.58
CA GLY A 42 -17.97 -13.64 8.36
C GLY A 42 -17.82 -14.54 7.15
N GLY A 43 -18.45 -14.15 6.07
CA GLY A 43 -18.35 -14.90 4.83
C GLY A 43 -18.95 -14.12 3.68
N GLY A 44 -18.34 -14.26 2.54
CA GLY A 44 -18.79 -13.65 1.29
C GLY A 44 -18.22 -14.34 0.09
N GLU A 45 -18.91 -14.19 -1.01
CA GLU A 45 -18.54 -14.72 -2.32
C GLU A 45 -18.66 -13.60 -3.34
N ARG A 46 -17.75 -13.60 -4.31
CA ARG A 46 -17.71 -12.63 -5.39
C ARG A 46 -17.28 -13.31 -6.69
N ASP A 47 -18.09 -13.11 -7.71
CA ASP A 47 -17.75 -13.47 -9.08
C ASP A 47 -17.07 -12.30 -9.77
N ARG A 48 -16.12 -12.60 -10.65
CA ARG A 48 -15.45 -11.64 -11.51
C ARG A 48 -15.47 -12.17 -12.93
N THR A 49 -15.94 -11.35 -13.85
CA THR A 49 -15.81 -11.56 -15.29
C THR A 49 -14.98 -10.43 -15.88
N ALA A 50 -14.01 -10.77 -16.70
CA ALA A 50 -13.15 -9.76 -17.30
C ALA A 50 -12.92 -10.05 -18.80
N PHE A 51 -12.82 -8.95 -19.56
CA PHE A 51 -12.45 -8.95 -20.95
C PHE A 51 -11.30 -7.97 -21.20
N GLY A 52 -10.23 -8.44 -21.80
CA GLY A 52 -9.06 -7.60 -22.14
C GLY A 52 -8.67 -7.73 -23.60
N VAL A 53 -8.18 -6.63 -24.17
CA VAL A 53 -7.62 -6.57 -25.52
C VAL A 53 -6.30 -5.79 -25.48
N GLU A 54 -5.34 -6.29 -26.22
CA GLU A 54 -4.02 -5.68 -26.39
C GLU A 54 -3.66 -5.63 -27.86
N LEU A 55 -3.10 -4.50 -28.32
CA LEU A 55 -2.65 -4.27 -29.68
C LEU A 55 -1.18 -3.85 -29.66
N ASN A 56 -0.34 -4.54 -30.44
CA ASN A 56 1.01 -4.12 -30.73
C ASN A 56 1.09 -3.59 -32.17
N ILE A 57 1.55 -2.35 -32.32
CA ILE A 57 1.50 -1.58 -33.55
C ILE A 57 2.93 -1.17 -33.93
N PRO A 58 3.59 -1.82 -34.90
CA PRO A 58 4.87 -1.36 -35.44
C PRO A 58 4.64 -0.12 -36.31
N LEU A 59 5.13 1.04 -35.85
CA LEU A 59 5.00 2.33 -36.53
C LEU A 59 6.19 2.61 -37.45
N SER A 60 7.36 2.02 -37.14
CA SER A 60 8.55 1.99 -38.01
C SER A 60 9.33 0.71 -37.73
N GLU A 61 10.43 0.50 -38.46
CA GLU A 61 11.36 -0.63 -38.20
C GLU A 61 11.99 -0.58 -36.81
N THR A 62 12.07 0.62 -36.22
CA THR A 62 12.73 0.86 -34.93
C THR A 62 11.76 1.31 -33.82
N PHE A 63 10.48 1.56 -34.14
CA PHE A 63 9.53 2.12 -33.19
C PHE A 63 8.20 1.35 -33.19
N GLN A 64 7.82 0.86 -32.02
CA GLN A 64 6.54 0.19 -31.81
C GLN A 64 5.80 0.76 -30.61
N VAL A 65 4.48 0.68 -30.65
CA VAL A 65 3.57 1.09 -29.59
C VAL A 65 2.66 -0.07 -29.23
N ASN A 66 2.47 -0.28 -27.95
CA ASN A 66 1.50 -1.21 -27.42
C ASN A 66 0.40 -0.43 -26.70
N VAL A 67 -0.86 -0.81 -26.95
CA VAL A 67 -2.02 -0.24 -26.25
C VAL A 67 -2.91 -1.38 -25.76
N SER A 68 -3.39 -1.25 -24.54
CA SER A 68 -4.27 -2.24 -23.91
C SER A 68 -5.46 -1.61 -23.26
N THR A 69 -6.54 -2.35 -23.18
CA THR A 69 -7.71 -1.99 -22.37
C THR A 69 -8.31 -3.26 -21.78
N ARG A 70 -8.80 -3.13 -20.56
CA ARG A 70 -9.46 -4.22 -19.84
C ARG A 70 -10.71 -3.69 -19.15
N ILE A 71 -11.75 -4.49 -19.17
CA ILE A 71 -13.00 -4.25 -18.43
C ILE A 71 -13.17 -5.43 -17.49
N ASP A 72 -13.37 -5.13 -16.22
CA ASP A 72 -13.64 -6.08 -15.16
C ASP A 72 -15.01 -5.76 -14.54
N GLU A 73 -15.83 -6.78 -14.43
CA GLU A 73 -17.15 -6.73 -13.80
C GLU A 73 -17.13 -7.66 -12.59
N TYR A 74 -17.40 -7.09 -11.42
CA TYR A 74 -17.47 -7.82 -10.15
C TYR A 74 -18.88 -7.84 -9.64
N ASP A 75 -19.40 -9.03 -9.40
CA ASP A 75 -20.72 -9.27 -8.79
C ASP A 75 -20.53 -9.91 -7.42
N ALA A 76 -20.91 -9.20 -6.38
CA ALA A 76 -21.03 -9.73 -5.03
C ALA A 76 -22.42 -9.34 -4.51
N LYS A 77 -23.11 -10.24 -3.86
CA LYS A 77 -24.55 -10.16 -3.45
C LYS A 77 -25.11 -8.78 -3.07
N LYS A 78 -24.27 -7.76 -2.82
CA LYS A 78 -24.67 -6.40 -2.46
C LYS A 78 -23.71 -5.32 -2.99
N VAL A 79 -22.63 -5.70 -3.64
CA VAL A 79 -21.58 -4.78 -4.10
C VAL A 79 -21.16 -5.17 -5.51
N ASN A 80 -21.58 -4.37 -6.48
CA ASN A 80 -21.16 -4.53 -7.87
C ASN A 80 -20.15 -3.44 -8.18
N VAL A 81 -19.03 -3.83 -8.79
CA VAL A 81 -17.96 -2.91 -9.21
C VAL A 81 -17.63 -3.22 -10.66
N ASP A 82 -17.81 -2.21 -11.51
CA ASP A 82 -17.41 -2.27 -12.92
C ASP A 82 -16.22 -1.32 -13.11
N ARG A 83 -15.13 -1.84 -13.63
CA ARG A 83 -13.95 -1.01 -13.87
C ARG A 83 -13.34 -1.24 -15.23
N LYS A 84 -13.00 -0.13 -15.88
CA LYS A 84 -12.19 -0.14 -17.09
C LYS A 84 -10.81 0.42 -16.78
N THR A 85 -9.78 -0.30 -17.24
CA THR A 85 -8.39 0.16 -17.17
C THR A 85 -7.77 0.21 -18.56
N MET A 86 -6.81 1.11 -18.72
CA MET A 86 -6.08 1.33 -19.95
C MET A 86 -4.58 1.29 -19.70
N GLY A 87 -3.84 0.96 -20.75
CA GLY A 87 -2.39 1.01 -20.72
C GLY A 87 -1.84 1.36 -22.10
N ALA A 88 -0.72 2.06 -22.10
CA ALA A 88 0.04 2.35 -23.32
C ALA A 88 1.53 2.26 -23.02
N SER A 89 2.29 1.72 -23.97
CA SER A 89 3.75 1.68 -23.89
C SER A 89 4.36 1.87 -25.26
N PHE A 90 5.62 2.26 -25.27
CA PHE A 90 6.39 2.33 -26.50
C PHE A 90 7.78 1.75 -26.29
N GLU A 91 8.34 1.25 -27.38
CA GLU A 91 9.75 0.88 -27.54
C GLU A 91 10.31 1.57 -28.77
N TRP A 92 11.48 2.18 -28.61
CA TRP A 92 12.21 2.81 -29.70
C TRP A 92 13.67 2.36 -29.69
N ARG A 93 14.11 1.77 -30.80
CA ARG A 93 15.48 1.29 -31.03
C ARG A 93 16.16 2.16 -32.10
N PRO A 94 16.63 3.38 -31.74
CA PRO A 94 17.33 4.25 -32.72
C PRO A 94 18.67 3.68 -33.21
N ALA A 95 19.22 2.72 -32.46
CA ALA A 95 20.42 1.96 -32.81
C ALA A 95 20.29 0.53 -32.30
N ASP A 96 21.02 -0.41 -32.88
CA ASP A 96 20.96 -1.84 -32.52
C ASP A 96 21.32 -2.10 -31.04
N ASN A 97 22.17 -1.24 -30.50
CA ASN A 97 22.67 -1.34 -29.13
C ASN A 97 21.95 -0.39 -28.11
N PHE A 98 20.87 0.26 -28.55
CA PHE A 98 20.16 1.19 -27.68
C PHE A 98 18.64 1.06 -27.81
N LEU A 99 17.96 0.84 -26.69
CA LEU A 99 16.50 0.82 -26.56
C LEU A 99 16.06 1.92 -25.61
N LEU A 100 15.16 2.79 -26.03
CA LEU A 100 14.36 3.66 -25.17
C LEU A 100 12.97 3.06 -25.04
N ARG A 101 12.42 3.05 -23.81
CA ARG A 101 11.08 2.53 -23.51
C ARG A 101 10.35 3.42 -22.54
N GLY A 102 9.03 3.41 -22.62
CA GLY A 102 8.19 4.10 -21.66
C GLY A 102 6.82 3.45 -21.59
N SER A 103 6.17 3.57 -20.45
CA SER A 103 4.83 3.03 -20.22
C SER A 103 4.01 3.91 -19.31
N TRP A 104 2.71 3.85 -19.50
CA TRP A 104 1.67 4.30 -18.60
C TRP A 104 0.61 3.23 -18.48
N SER A 105 0.11 3.00 -17.29
CA SER A 105 -0.98 2.06 -17.05
C SER A 105 -1.81 2.47 -15.86
N GLU A 106 -3.12 2.33 -16.02
CA GLU A 106 -4.08 2.32 -14.92
C GLU A 106 -4.18 0.92 -14.33
N SER A 107 -4.41 0.86 -13.03
CA SER A 107 -4.69 -0.37 -12.31
C SER A 107 -5.79 -0.12 -11.28
N PHE A 108 -6.45 -1.17 -10.82
CA PHE A 108 -7.37 -1.08 -9.71
C PHE A 108 -7.37 -2.37 -8.90
N LYS A 109 -7.82 -2.26 -7.67
CA LYS A 109 -8.04 -3.40 -6.78
C LYS A 109 -9.43 -3.29 -6.16
N ALA A 110 -10.30 -4.26 -6.45
CA ALA A 110 -11.59 -4.33 -5.78
C ALA A 110 -11.39 -4.64 -4.29
N PRO A 111 -12.21 -4.09 -3.37
CA PRO A 111 -12.09 -4.32 -1.94
C PRO A 111 -12.00 -5.80 -1.60
N ASP A 112 -11.14 -6.17 -0.68
CA ASP A 112 -11.02 -7.55 -0.24
C ASP A 112 -12.30 -8.00 0.47
N LEU A 113 -12.72 -9.24 0.24
CA LEU A 113 -13.96 -9.78 0.80
C LEU A 113 -14.07 -9.65 2.34
N PRO A 114 -13.00 -9.86 3.13
CA PRO A 114 -13.06 -9.63 4.57
C PRO A 114 -13.39 -8.19 4.94
N TYR A 115 -12.88 -7.19 4.22
CA TYR A 115 -13.22 -5.80 4.48
C TYR A 115 -14.70 -5.49 4.23
N SER A 116 -15.32 -6.18 3.27
CA SER A 116 -16.74 -5.96 2.95
C SER A 116 -17.69 -6.81 3.79
N PHE A 117 -17.32 -8.07 4.09
CA PHE A 117 -18.26 -9.08 4.59
C PHE A 117 -17.89 -9.68 5.94
N VAL A 118 -16.89 -9.15 6.65
CA VAL A 118 -16.63 -9.57 8.03
C VAL A 118 -17.84 -9.22 8.92
N GLY A 119 -18.21 -10.15 9.77
CA GLY A 119 -19.30 -9.95 10.74
C GLY A 119 -18.90 -8.99 11.85
N GLU A 120 -19.88 -8.63 12.66
CA GLU A 120 -19.68 -7.75 13.80
C GLU A 120 -18.86 -8.45 14.89
N ARG A 121 -17.81 -7.77 15.37
CA ARG A 121 -17.06 -8.14 16.56
C ARG A 121 -17.15 -7.02 17.58
N ARG A 122 -17.50 -7.36 18.82
CA ARG A 122 -17.55 -6.42 19.93
C ARG A 122 -16.39 -6.63 20.89
N PHE A 123 -15.90 -5.53 21.43
CA PHE A 123 -14.84 -5.49 22.44
C PHE A 123 -15.04 -4.25 23.31
N TYR A 124 -14.33 -4.18 24.41
CA TYR A 124 -14.33 -2.96 25.24
C TYR A 124 -13.03 -2.20 25.02
N THR A 125 -13.15 -0.87 24.90
CA THR A 125 -12.01 0.03 24.77
C THR A 125 -12.12 1.20 25.75
N SER A 126 -11.05 1.98 25.82
CA SER A 126 -10.99 3.23 26.58
C SER A 126 -10.36 4.29 25.71
N GLU A 127 -11.04 5.40 25.53
CA GLU A 127 -10.60 6.50 24.66
C GLU A 127 -10.73 7.84 25.37
N VAL A 128 -9.99 8.84 24.88
CA VAL A 128 -10.14 10.22 25.31
C VAL A 128 -11.24 10.87 24.50
N ASP A 129 -12.24 11.45 25.14
CA ASP A 129 -13.28 12.23 24.46
C ASP A 129 -12.75 13.62 24.06
N TYR A 130 -12.11 13.69 22.91
CA TYR A 130 -11.54 14.93 22.40
C TYR A 130 -12.60 15.99 22.09
N TYR A 131 -13.80 15.60 21.68
CA TYR A 131 -14.88 16.56 21.46
C TYR A 131 -15.37 17.18 22.78
N GLN A 132 -15.51 16.42 23.84
CA GLN A 132 -15.83 16.97 25.16
C GLN A 132 -14.73 17.90 25.68
N CYS A 133 -13.46 17.53 25.47
CA CYS A 133 -12.32 18.37 25.80
C CYS A 133 -12.37 19.72 25.02
N TYR A 134 -12.67 19.68 23.72
CA TYR A 134 -12.88 20.88 22.91
C TYR A 134 -14.02 21.74 23.42
N ALA A 135 -15.19 21.14 23.64
CA ALA A 135 -16.38 21.85 24.09
C ALA A 135 -16.20 22.50 25.49
N SER A 136 -15.33 21.95 26.34
CA SER A 136 -14.94 22.52 27.62
C SER A 136 -13.91 23.65 27.53
N GLY A 137 -13.33 23.90 26.34
CA GLY A 137 -12.30 24.89 26.11
C GLY A 137 -10.88 24.45 26.52
N ASP A 138 -10.69 23.17 26.86
CA ASP A 138 -9.41 22.62 27.32
C ASP A 138 -8.57 22.02 26.17
N PHE A 139 -9.09 21.98 24.95
CA PHE A 139 -8.38 21.49 23.77
C PHE A 139 -7.33 22.51 23.34
N GLY A 140 -6.06 22.19 23.55
CA GLY A 140 -4.95 23.08 23.17
C GLY A 140 -4.86 23.27 21.66
N GLN A 141 -4.34 24.42 21.22
CA GLN A 141 -4.16 24.77 19.80
C GLN A 141 -3.33 23.75 18.99
N THR A 142 -2.63 22.86 19.65
CA THR A 142 -1.83 21.79 19.04
C THR A 142 -2.50 20.41 19.09
N GLY A 143 -3.74 20.31 19.60
CA GLY A 143 -4.51 19.07 19.62
C GLY A 143 -4.02 17.96 20.57
N ALA A 144 -2.97 18.23 21.35
CA ALA A 144 -2.28 17.19 22.10
C ALA A 144 -2.52 17.19 23.63
N THR A 145 -3.38 18.06 24.17
CA THR A 145 -3.44 18.32 25.62
C THR A 145 -4.72 17.90 26.33
N CYS A 146 -5.62 17.18 25.69
CA CYS A 146 -6.73 16.57 26.41
C CYS A 146 -6.19 15.48 27.35
N GLY A 147 -6.17 15.78 28.65
CA GLY A 147 -5.59 14.89 29.65
C GLY A 147 -6.52 13.76 30.09
N ALA A 148 -6.08 12.97 31.06
CA ALA A 148 -6.81 11.85 31.64
C ALA A 148 -8.23 12.22 32.16
N GLY A 149 -8.54 13.50 32.42
CA GLY A 149 -9.85 14.00 32.81
C GLY A 149 -10.96 13.76 31.79
N TYR A 150 -10.62 13.49 30.55
CA TYR A 150 -11.56 13.21 29.45
C TYR A 150 -11.56 11.76 29.01
N SER A 151 -10.87 10.88 29.74
CA SER A 151 -10.84 9.45 29.41
C SER A 151 -12.14 8.77 29.77
N ILE A 152 -12.74 8.07 28.84
CA ILE A 152 -13.92 7.25 29.01
C ILE A 152 -13.49 5.78 28.94
N ASN A 153 -13.91 4.99 29.93
CA ASN A 153 -13.63 3.55 29.99
C ASN A 153 -14.88 2.75 29.63
N ASN A 154 -14.68 1.51 29.23
CA ASN A 154 -15.76 0.57 28.91
C ASN A 154 -16.67 1.07 27.77
N ILE A 155 -16.11 1.70 26.75
CA ILE A 155 -16.79 2.01 25.51
C ILE A 155 -16.96 0.71 24.73
N ASP A 156 -18.16 0.48 24.18
CA ASP A 156 -18.37 -0.63 23.25
C ASP A 156 -17.64 -0.36 21.93
N GLY A 157 -16.55 -1.07 21.68
CA GLY A 157 -15.87 -1.08 20.39
C GLY A 157 -16.52 -2.11 19.46
N VAL A 158 -16.83 -1.71 18.25
CA VAL A 158 -17.46 -2.56 17.24
C VAL A 158 -16.64 -2.54 15.95
N THR A 159 -16.08 -3.68 15.56
CA THR A 159 -15.49 -3.86 14.24
C THR A 159 -16.49 -4.56 13.33
N THR A 160 -16.70 -4.05 12.11
CA THR A 160 -17.61 -4.63 11.13
C THR A 160 -17.12 -4.37 9.72
N GLY A 161 -17.57 -5.18 8.76
CA GLY A 161 -17.29 -4.95 7.34
C GLY A 161 -18.06 -3.73 6.80
N ASN A 162 -17.59 -3.22 5.67
CA ASN A 162 -18.21 -2.08 4.97
C ASN A 162 -18.56 -2.45 3.53
N LEU A 163 -19.85 -2.50 3.22
CA LEU A 163 -20.35 -2.79 1.87
C LEU A 163 -20.28 -1.59 0.91
N ASN A 164 -19.93 -0.41 1.42
CA ASN A 164 -19.83 0.83 0.63
C ASN A 164 -18.40 1.14 0.19
N LEU A 165 -17.48 0.21 0.37
CA LEU A 165 -16.11 0.37 -0.09
C LEU A 165 -16.07 0.48 -1.61
N LYS A 166 -15.25 1.43 -2.09
CA LYS A 166 -14.89 1.58 -3.50
C LYS A 166 -13.60 0.83 -3.78
N GLU A 167 -13.32 0.63 -5.05
CA GLU A 167 -12.03 0.12 -5.51
C GLU A 167 -10.88 1.08 -5.18
N GLU A 168 -9.72 0.53 -4.91
CA GLU A 168 -8.46 1.25 -4.88
C GLU A 168 -7.99 1.44 -6.33
N GLU A 169 -7.51 2.63 -6.66
CA GLU A 169 -7.07 2.99 -8.00
C GLU A 169 -5.57 3.27 -8.03
N GLY A 170 -4.92 2.94 -9.14
CA GLY A 170 -3.50 3.20 -9.30
C GLY A 170 -3.14 3.63 -10.71
N ASP A 171 -2.25 4.62 -10.79
CA ASP A 171 -1.59 5.06 -12.01
C ASP A 171 -0.08 4.79 -11.91
N SER A 172 0.47 4.21 -12.96
CA SER A 172 1.90 3.93 -13.04
C SER A 172 2.49 4.51 -14.31
N TYR A 173 3.59 5.21 -14.18
CA TYR A 173 4.37 5.79 -15.27
C TYR A 173 5.80 5.28 -15.18
N SER A 174 6.39 4.92 -16.32
CA SER A 174 7.81 4.61 -16.37
C SER A 174 8.44 5.13 -17.66
N ILE A 175 9.73 5.49 -17.56
CA ILE A 175 10.58 5.79 -18.69
C ILE A 175 11.99 5.26 -18.41
N GLY A 176 12.59 4.62 -19.40
CA GLY A 176 13.90 4.04 -19.20
C GLY A 176 14.59 3.68 -20.49
N PHE A 177 15.83 3.23 -20.37
CA PHE A 177 16.61 2.78 -21.50
C PHE A 177 17.43 1.53 -21.18
N VAL A 178 17.76 0.77 -22.23
CA VAL A 178 18.78 -0.28 -22.20
C VAL A 178 19.85 0.10 -23.20
N TRP A 179 21.10 0.09 -22.78
CA TRP A 179 22.25 0.43 -23.60
C TRP A 179 23.33 -0.65 -23.50
N GLU A 180 23.76 -1.14 -24.64
CA GLU A 180 24.83 -2.13 -24.80
C GLU A 180 26.02 -1.49 -25.49
N PRO A 181 26.86 -0.66 -24.80
CA PRO A 181 27.94 0.11 -25.42
C PRO A 181 29.01 -0.76 -26.04
N VAL A 182 29.23 -1.94 -25.50
CA VAL A 182 30.14 -2.97 -26.00
C VAL A 182 29.54 -4.35 -25.80
N ASP A 183 30.02 -5.33 -26.51
CA ASP A 183 29.56 -6.71 -26.38
C ASP A 183 29.54 -7.18 -24.92
N ARG A 184 28.44 -7.81 -24.54
CA ARG A 184 28.22 -8.42 -23.21
C ARG A 184 28.17 -7.43 -22.03
N LEU A 185 28.15 -6.13 -22.30
CA LEU A 185 27.88 -5.11 -21.29
C LEU A 185 26.50 -4.52 -21.53
N ALA A 186 25.58 -4.71 -20.60
CA ALA A 186 24.27 -4.07 -20.64
C ALA A 186 24.08 -3.14 -19.42
N ILE A 187 23.59 -1.94 -19.70
CA ILE A 187 23.25 -0.92 -18.74
C ILE A 187 21.76 -0.62 -18.90
N THR A 188 21.03 -0.72 -17.81
CA THR A 188 19.59 -0.41 -17.77
C THR A 188 19.33 0.70 -16.77
N PHE A 189 18.46 1.61 -17.13
CA PHE A 189 17.96 2.67 -16.27
C PHE A 189 16.45 2.80 -16.48
N ASP A 190 15.67 2.80 -15.41
CA ASP A 190 14.23 3.06 -15.44
C ASP A 190 13.89 4.02 -14.31
N ALA A 191 13.20 5.11 -14.63
CA ALA A 191 12.55 5.99 -13.67
C ALA A 191 11.07 5.66 -13.64
N PHE A 192 10.48 5.61 -12.44
CA PHE A 192 9.07 5.29 -12.26
C PHE A 192 8.38 6.23 -11.29
N HIS A 193 7.10 6.42 -11.52
CA HIS A 193 6.17 7.12 -10.65
C HIS A 193 4.90 6.28 -10.54
N ILE A 194 4.52 5.92 -9.32
CA ILE A 194 3.32 5.15 -9.02
C ILE A 194 2.49 5.96 -8.04
N GLN A 195 1.22 6.15 -8.35
CA GLN A 195 0.25 6.80 -7.49
C GLN A 195 -0.88 5.83 -7.19
N LEU A 196 -1.24 5.69 -5.91
CA LEU A 196 -2.37 4.90 -5.44
C LEU A 196 -3.35 5.83 -4.73
N ASN A 197 -4.63 5.69 -5.05
CA ASN A 197 -5.71 6.49 -4.48
C ASN A 197 -6.78 5.56 -3.91
N ASP A 198 -7.61 6.08 -3.02
CA ASP A 198 -8.73 5.37 -2.40
C ASP A 198 -8.32 4.05 -1.71
N ILE A 199 -7.11 4.00 -1.14
CA ILE A 199 -6.60 2.81 -0.45
C ILE A 199 -7.53 2.48 0.71
N VAL A 200 -7.96 1.20 0.78
CA VAL A 200 -8.79 0.72 1.87
C VAL A 200 -7.95 0.49 3.12
N SER A 201 -8.31 1.17 4.19
CA SER A 201 -7.67 1.03 5.50
C SER A 201 -8.73 1.08 6.60
N THR A 202 -8.35 0.64 7.80
CA THR A 202 -9.17 0.76 9.00
C THR A 202 -8.58 1.85 9.87
N LYS A 203 -9.40 2.84 10.24
CA LYS A 203 -8.97 3.87 11.18
C LYS A 203 -8.98 3.34 12.60
N ASP A 204 -7.94 3.67 13.36
CA ASP A 204 -7.94 3.41 14.78
C ASP A 204 -8.96 4.31 15.51
N LEU A 205 -9.45 3.81 16.66
CA LEU A 205 -10.51 4.48 17.41
C LEU A 205 -10.06 5.83 17.98
N THR A 206 -8.80 5.97 18.37
CA THR A 206 -8.24 7.24 18.88
C THR A 206 -8.27 8.31 17.79
N THR A 207 -7.94 7.94 16.56
CA THR A 207 -8.03 8.85 15.41
C THR A 207 -9.48 9.25 15.14
N ILE A 208 -10.44 8.31 15.18
CA ILE A 208 -11.86 8.60 14.98
C ILE A 208 -12.38 9.63 15.99
N VAL A 209 -12.10 9.47 17.29
CA VAL A 209 -12.58 10.41 18.31
C VAL A 209 -11.88 11.76 18.28
N ARG A 210 -10.62 11.80 17.84
CA ARG A 210 -9.89 13.06 17.59
C ARG A 210 -10.47 13.82 16.39
N ASP A 211 -10.75 13.11 15.33
CA ASP A 211 -11.28 13.68 14.10
C ASP A 211 -12.71 14.23 14.29
N GLU A 212 -13.51 13.60 15.16
CA GLU A 212 -14.80 14.18 15.55
C GLU A 212 -14.61 15.60 16.13
N ALA A 213 -13.67 15.77 17.05
CA ALA A 213 -13.41 17.09 17.63
C ALA A 213 -12.98 18.12 16.56
N VAL A 214 -12.14 17.72 15.63
CA VAL A 214 -11.69 18.58 14.51
C VAL A 214 -12.86 18.93 13.59
N CYS A 215 -13.69 17.96 13.22
CA CYS A 215 -14.88 18.18 12.40
C CYS A 215 -15.88 19.15 13.06
N ARG A 216 -16.15 18.94 14.35
CA ARG A 216 -17.06 19.81 15.14
C ARG A 216 -16.50 21.23 15.31
N ALA A 217 -15.19 21.36 15.53
CA ALA A 217 -14.54 22.68 15.60
C ALA A 217 -14.69 23.42 14.26
N ARG A 218 -14.45 22.74 13.15
CA ARG A 218 -14.63 23.34 11.82
C ARG A 218 -16.07 23.81 11.59
N GLU A 219 -17.08 23.04 11.99
CA GLU A 219 -18.49 23.44 11.89
C GLU A 219 -18.79 24.71 12.69
N ASN A 220 -18.08 24.90 13.81
CA ASN A 220 -18.17 26.10 14.64
C ASN A 220 -17.30 27.27 14.14
N GLY A 221 -16.55 27.10 13.05
CA GLY A 221 -15.65 28.09 12.49
C GLY A 221 -14.29 28.18 13.19
N ASP A 222 -13.97 27.23 14.05
CA ASP A 222 -12.68 27.12 14.73
C ASP A 222 -11.70 26.26 13.90
N THR A 223 -10.42 26.62 13.94
CA THR A 223 -9.35 25.84 13.33
C THR A 223 -8.52 25.15 14.40
N LEU A 224 -8.86 23.95 14.81
CA LEU A 224 -8.08 23.18 15.79
C LEU A 224 -6.84 22.54 15.18
N ASN A 225 -6.88 22.24 13.91
CA ASN A 225 -5.75 21.69 13.19
C ASN A 225 -5.66 22.39 11.83
N ALA A 226 -4.62 23.20 11.63
CA ALA A 226 -4.39 23.92 10.39
C ALA A 226 -4.19 23.00 9.16
N PHE A 227 -3.96 21.71 9.39
CA PHE A 227 -3.72 20.71 8.34
C PHE A 227 -4.95 19.86 7.98
N ALA A 228 -5.97 19.83 8.84
CA ALA A 228 -7.15 18.99 8.63
C ALA A 228 -8.25 19.76 7.89
N ASN A 229 -8.17 19.77 6.56
CA ASN A 229 -9.23 20.31 5.71
C ASN A 229 -10.21 19.18 5.33
N TYR A 230 -10.78 18.52 6.33
CA TYR A 230 -11.65 17.38 6.13
C TYR A 230 -12.89 17.77 5.31
N PRO A 231 -13.25 17.04 4.23
CA PRO A 231 -14.48 17.27 3.51
C PRO A 231 -15.71 16.87 4.35
N ASP A 232 -16.87 17.45 4.05
CA ASP A 232 -18.12 17.18 4.78
C ASP A 232 -18.51 15.69 4.75
N SER A 233 -18.23 15.01 3.64
CA SER A 233 -18.45 13.57 3.50
C SER A 233 -17.64 12.76 4.50
N TYR A 234 -16.41 13.16 4.75
CA TYR A 234 -15.54 12.53 5.74
C TYR A 234 -16.04 12.76 7.17
N CYS A 235 -16.36 14.01 7.53
CA CYS A 235 -16.92 14.32 8.85
C CYS A 235 -18.23 13.57 9.11
N SER A 236 -19.08 13.41 8.11
CA SER A 236 -20.30 12.60 8.20
C SER A 236 -19.99 11.13 8.50
N GLN A 237 -18.92 10.59 7.92
CA GLN A 237 -18.47 9.24 8.17
C GLN A 237 -17.92 9.09 9.60
N VAL A 238 -17.11 10.04 10.08
CA VAL A 238 -16.61 10.08 11.45
C VAL A 238 -17.76 10.09 12.44
N TYR A 239 -18.77 10.95 12.23
CA TYR A 239 -19.94 11.01 13.12
C TYR A 239 -20.74 9.70 13.12
N SER A 240 -20.86 9.03 11.99
CA SER A 240 -21.54 7.72 11.93
C SER A 240 -20.79 6.60 12.66
N SER A 241 -19.52 6.79 12.92
CA SER A 241 -18.67 5.85 13.67
C SER A 241 -18.73 6.03 15.18
N ILE A 242 -19.46 7.04 15.69
CA ILE A 242 -19.49 7.38 17.10
C ILE A 242 -20.94 7.41 17.59
N VAL A 243 -21.24 6.66 18.65
CA VAL A 243 -22.53 6.72 19.34
C VAL A 243 -22.35 7.40 20.67
N ARG A 244 -23.12 8.49 20.90
CA ARG A 244 -23.15 9.26 22.13
C ARG A 244 -24.48 9.09 22.88
N GLY A 245 -24.52 9.46 24.11
CA GLY A 245 -25.78 9.58 24.85
C GLY A 245 -26.17 8.42 25.77
N GLY A 246 -25.23 7.53 26.12
CA GLY A 246 -25.55 6.29 26.83
C GLY A 246 -25.34 6.27 28.35
N ARG A 247 -24.48 7.07 28.94
CA ARG A 247 -24.22 7.11 30.38
C ARG A 247 -23.79 8.50 30.83
N ASP A 248 -24.30 8.96 31.98
CA ASP A 248 -23.79 10.12 32.70
C ASP A 248 -22.42 9.78 33.31
N PHE A 249 -21.41 9.67 32.44
CA PHE A 249 -20.04 9.52 32.89
C PHE A 249 -19.47 10.91 33.09
N THR A 250 -19.16 11.25 34.33
CA THR A 250 -18.47 12.50 34.65
C THR A 250 -16.97 12.21 34.60
N PRO A 251 -16.23 12.66 33.54
CA PRO A 251 -14.78 12.55 33.52
C PRO A 251 -14.21 13.18 34.79
N VAL A 252 -13.12 12.66 35.29
CA VAL A 252 -12.41 13.27 36.43
C VAL A 252 -11.18 14.03 35.90
N ASP A 253 -10.99 15.22 36.42
CA ASP A 253 -9.79 16.01 36.14
C ASP A 253 -8.52 15.37 36.76
N ALA A 254 -7.37 15.95 36.50
CA ALA A 254 -6.10 15.47 37.05
C ALA A 254 -6.03 15.44 38.59
N ASN A 255 -6.98 16.10 39.26
CA ASN A 255 -7.14 16.14 40.73
C ASN A 255 -8.22 15.16 41.24
N GLY A 256 -8.81 14.36 40.34
CA GLY A 256 -9.87 13.42 40.67
C GLY A 256 -11.24 14.08 40.84
N GLN A 257 -11.42 15.34 40.46
CA GLN A 257 -12.72 16.00 40.46
C GLN A 257 -13.45 15.78 39.15
N GLY A 258 -14.73 15.46 39.22
CA GLY A 258 -15.57 15.30 38.04
C GLY A 258 -15.69 16.61 37.26
N THR A 259 -15.36 16.58 35.98
CA THR A 259 -15.63 17.68 35.06
C THR A 259 -17.09 17.57 34.56
N PRO A 260 -17.83 18.68 34.45
CA PRO A 260 -19.19 18.60 33.94
C PRO A 260 -19.19 18.13 32.49
N ASN A 261 -20.08 17.20 32.14
CA ASN A 261 -20.34 16.87 30.74
C ASN A 261 -21.04 18.06 30.11
N VAL A 262 -20.33 18.75 29.21
CA VAL A 262 -20.84 19.96 28.51
C VAL A 262 -21.51 19.65 27.18
N LEU A 263 -21.48 18.40 26.75
CA LEU A 263 -22.08 17.98 25.49
C LEU A 263 -23.55 17.67 25.65
N SER A 264 -24.38 18.26 24.80
CA SER A 264 -25.82 17.94 24.75
C SER A 264 -26.09 16.49 24.32
N GLU A 265 -25.15 15.90 23.59
CA GLU A 265 -25.23 14.53 23.04
C GLU A 265 -24.71 13.46 24.01
N GLY A 266 -24.15 13.88 25.16
CA GLY A 266 -23.60 12.97 26.17
C GLY A 266 -22.24 12.38 25.85
N SER A 267 -21.78 11.47 26.70
CA SER A 267 -20.49 10.77 26.51
C SER A 267 -20.57 9.71 25.44
N ILE A 268 -19.39 9.32 24.91
CA ILE A 268 -19.27 8.22 23.96
C ILE A 268 -19.72 6.91 24.63
N SER A 269 -20.62 6.19 23.98
CA SER A 269 -21.11 4.87 24.43
C SER A 269 -20.65 3.73 23.52
N ALA A 270 -20.51 3.97 22.22
CA ALA A 270 -19.95 2.99 21.31
C ALA A 270 -19.13 3.66 20.21
N LEU A 271 -18.13 2.93 19.72
CA LEU A 271 -17.25 3.32 18.61
C LEU A 271 -17.20 2.20 17.58
N TYR A 272 -17.39 2.59 16.32
CA TYR A 272 -17.36 1.67 15.18
C TYR A 272 -16.06 1.84 14.41
N GLU A 273 -15.29 0.76 14.32
CA GLU A 273 -14.09 0.64 13.52
C GLU A 273 -14.45 -0.09 12.22
N THR A 274 -14.64 0.64 11.14
CA THR A 274 -14.99 0.07 9.84
C THR A 274 -13.93 0.38 8.80
N PRO A 275 -13.64 -0.54 7.87
CA PRO A 275 -12.78 -0.24 6.74
C PRO A 275 -13.38 0.88 5.87
N VAL A 276 -12.55 1.78 5.41
CA VAL A 276 -12.93 2.94 4.58
C VAL A 276 -11.85 3.23 3.53
N ASN A 277 -12.22 3.89 2.45
CA ASN A 277 -11.25 4.38 1.48
C ASN A 277 -10.72 5.73 1.97
N ILE A 278 -9.49 5.78 2.47
CA ILE A 278 -8.97 6.98 3.15
C ILE A 278 -7.62 7.47 2.64
N ALA A 279 -6.78 6.57 2.17
CA ALA A 279 -5.38 6.90 1.97
C ALA A 279 -5.02 7.10 0.50
N GLY A 280 -3.99 7.91 0.28
CA GLY A 280 -3.26 7.99 -0.97
C GLY A 280 -1.78 7.69 -0.75
N GLN A 281 -1.14 7.09 -1.72
CA GLN A 281 0.30 6.86 -1.71
C GLN A 281 0.92 7.26 -3.04
N GLU A 282 2.13 7.80 -2.99
CA GLU A 282 2.91 8.16 -4.15
C GLU A 282 4.33 7.62 -3.99
N PHE A 283 4.81 6.91 -5.01
CA PHE A 283 6.16 6.36 -5.04
C PHE A 283 6.89 6.90 -6.26
N ILE A 284 8.05 7.52 -6.05
CA ILE A 284 8.93 7.99 -7.11
C ILE A 284 10.30 7.34 -6.89
N GLY A 285 10.81 6.69 -7.91
CA GLY A 285 12.08 6.01 -7.80
C GLY A 285 12.79 5.80 -9.13
N VAL A 286 13.99 5.29 -9.02
CA VAL A 286 14.82 4.88 -10.17
C VAL A 286 15.45 3.52 -9.90
N ASP A 287 15.38 2.67 -10.91
CA ASP A 287 16.08 1.41 -10.98
C ASP A 287 17.23 1.50 -11.96
N THR A 288 18.39 1.00 -11.56
CA THR A 288 19.56 0.90 -12.43
C THR A 288 20.13 -0.51 -12.36
N SER A 289 20.55 -1.03 -13.50
CA SER A 289 21.30 -2.27 -13.52
C SER A 289 22.46 -2.20 -14.48
N VAL A 290 23.55 -2.86 -14.12
CA VAL A 290 24.70 -3.08 -14.98
C VAL A 290 25.04 -4.56 -14.93
N SER A 291 25.15 -5.19 -16.10
CA SER A 291 25.61 -6.57 -16.21
C SER A 291 26.74 -6.66 -17.23
N TYR A 292 27.77 -7.41 -16.87
CA TYR A 292 28.91 -7.64 -17.74
C TYR A 292 29.36 -9.10 -17.68
N ARG A 293 29.63 -9.69 -18.84
CA ARG A 293 30.21 -11.02 -18.93
C ARG A 293 31.55 -10.93 -19.62
N TRP A 294 32.59 -11.29 -18.89
CA TRP A 294 33.96 -11.33 -19.37
C TRP A 294 34.39 -12.78 -19.58
N VAL A 295 34.57 -13.16 -20.84
CA VAL A 295 34.96 -14.51 -21.26
C VAL A 295 36.45 -14.51 -21.59
N THR A 296 37.21 -15.43 -21.00
CA THR A 296 38.63 -15.59 -21.25
C THR A 296 38.99 -17.06 -21.44
N ASP A 297 39.89 -17.34 -22.37
CA ASP A 297 40.37 -18.72 -22.63
C ASP A 297 41.22 -19.26 -21.49
N ALA A 298 41.98 -18.39 -20.83
CA ALA A 298 42.98 -18.80 -19.81
C ALA A 298 42.45 -18.79 -18.37
N ALA A 299 41.61 -17.80 -18.01
CA ALA A 299 41.18 -17.59 -16.65
C ALA A 299 39.73 -18.07 -16.37
N GLY A 300 39.02 -18.50 -17.42
CA GLY A 300 37.60 -18.87 -17.33
C GLY A 300 36.66 -17.69 -17.60
N ASP A 301 35.38 -17.90 -17.32
CA ASP A 301 34.31 -16.95 -17.58
C ASP A 301 33.93 -16.25 -16.27
N PHE A 302 33.82 -14.93 -16.34
CA PHE A 302 33.38 -14.09 -15.24
C PHE A 302 32.03 -13.45 -15.58
N SER A 303 31.14 -13.36 -14.61
CA SER A 303 29.91 -12.61 -14.70
C SER A 303 29.81 -11.61 -13.56
N PHE A 304 29.38 -10.40 -13.88
CA PHE A 304 29.17 -9.32 -12.90
C PHE A 304 27.78 -8.76 -13.11
N SER A 305 27.05 -8.55 -12.05
CA SER A 305 25.79 -7.81 -12.08
C SER A 305 25.63 -6.95 -10.84
N ILE A 306 25.16 -5.73 -11.07
CA ILE A 306 24.78 -4.80 -10.01
C ILE A 306 23.38 -4.33 -10.34
N THR A 307 22.47 -4.45 -9.40
CA THR A 307 21.15 -3.82 -9.46
C THR A 307 21.02 -2.85 -8.30
N ASN A 308 20.41 -1.70 -8.56
CA ASN A 308 20.22 -0.69 -7.54
C ASN A 308 18.84 -0.04 -7.72
N THR A 309 18.04 -0.06 -6.67
CA THR A 309 16.79 0.68 -6.55
C THR A 309 17.01 1.86 -5.63
N ASN A 310 16.77 3.07 -6.11
CA ASN A 310 16.74 4.28 -5.31
C ASN A 310 15.32 4.83 -5.25
N GLN A 311 14.80 4.92 -4.06
CA GLN A 311 13.55 5.60 -3.76
C GLN A 311 13.82 7.09 -3.60
N ILE A 312 13.34 7.90 -4.55
CA ILE A 312 13.52 9.35 -4.57
C ILE A 312 12.58 9.98 -3.56
N ASP A 313 11.31 9.62 -3.64
CA ASP A 313 10.29 10.04 -2.69
C ASP A 313 9.23 8.95 -2.50
N MET A 314 8.67 8.93 -1.31
CA MET A 314 7.51 8.14 -0.94
C MET A 314 6.62 9.02 -0.09
N LYS A 315 5.42 9.29 -0.59
CA LYS A 315 4.45 10.13 0.12
C LYS A 315 3.24 9.30 0.50
N TYR A 316 2.62 9.71 1.58
CA TYR A 316 1.44 9.09 2.11
C TYR A 316 0.49 10.17 2.63
N ALA A 317 -0.80 10.01 2.37
CA ALA A 317 -1.87 10.75 3.03
C ALA A 317 -2.56 9.78 3.99
N GLU A 318 -2.62 10.13 5.25
CA GLU A 318 -3.16 9.26 6.29
C GLU A 318 -4.69 9.25 6.24
N ASP A 319 -5.27 10.41 5.91
CA ASP A 319 -6.70 10.63 5.90
C ASP A 319 -7.21 11.27 4.60
N VAL A 320 -8.51 11.16 4.39
CA VAL A 320 -9.20 11.82 3.27
C VAL A 320 -9.04 13.33 3.35
N GLY A 321 -8.45 13.92 2.31
CA GLY A 321 -8.21 15.37 2.23
C GLY A 321 -6.90 15.82 2.85
N ASP A 322 -6.13 14.92 3.45
CA ASP A 322 -4.78 15.23 3.88
C ASP A 322 -3.84 15.44 2.69
N PRO A 323 -2.88 16.35 2.81
CA PRO A 323 -1.83 16.47 1.81
C PRO A 323 -0.92 15.24 1.86
N LEU A 324 -0.47 14.81 0.70
CA LEU A 324 0.58 13.80 0.60
C LEU A 324 1.87 14.31 1.25
N VAL A 325 2.29 13.68 2.34
CA VAL A 325 3.50 14.04 3.10
C VAL A 325 4.60 13.03 2.84
N SER A 326 5.83 13.52 2.61
CA SER A 326 6.98 12.65 2.38
C SER A 326 7.33 11.84 3.62
N TYR A 327 7.40 10.54 3.46
CA TYR A 327 7.79 9.55 4.48
C TYR A 327 9.30 9.29 4.52
N MET A 328 10.04 9.79 3.54
CA MET A 328 11.46 9.46 3.35
C MET A 328 12.35 9.86 4.53
N ASN A 329 11.92 10.82 5.34
CA ASN A 329 12.71 11.33 6.46
C ASN A 329 12.27 10.78 7.83
N ASN A 330 11.11 10.10 7.91
CA ASN A 330 10.48 9.69 9.17
C ASN A 330 10.14 8.20 9.23
N SER A 331 10.51 7.42 8.22
CA SER A 331 10.13 6.01 8.17
C SER A 331 11.35 5.12 8.19
N TYR A 332 11.19 3.95 8.75
CA TYR A 332 12.15 2.84 8.68
C TYR A 332 12.35 2.33 7.23
N THR A 333 12.10 3.16 6.24
CA THR A 333 12.18 2.81 4.81
C THR A 333 13.55 3.19 4.26
N PRO A 334 14.35 2.24 3.79
CA PRO A 334 15.66 2.53 3.23
C PRO A 334 15.53 3.23 1.87
N ARG A 335 16.28 4.29 1.66
CA ARG A 335 16.31 5.02 0.38
C ARG A 335 16.88 4.21 -0.78
N SER A 336 17.75 3.24 -0.49
CA SER A 336 18.36 2.45 -1.56
C SER A 336 18.52 0.98 -1.17
N ARG A 337 18.36 0.12 -2.17
CA ARG A 337 18.70 -1.31 -2.09
C ARG A 337 19.59 -1.65 -3.25
N GLN A 338 20.71 -2.32 -2.97
CA GLN A 338 21.69 -2.73 -3.96
C GLN A 338 21.94 -4.22 -3.84
N SER A 339 21.94 -4.91 -4.98
CA SER A 339 22.38 -6.30 -5.07
C SER A 339 23.53 -6.39 -6.04
N MET A 340 24.66 -6.91 -5.59
CA MET A 340 25.83 -7.19 -6.41
C MET A 340 26.03 -8.69 -6.47
N ARG A 341 26.29 -9.20 -7.66
CA ARG A 341 26.61 -10.61 -7.88
C ARG A 341 27.83 -10.73 -8.76
N MET A 342 28.70 -11.65 -8.38
CA MET A 342 29.88 -12.03 -9.13
C MET A 342 29.86 -13.54 -9.30
N GLY A 343 30.12 -14.01 -10.48
CA GLY A 343 30.28 -15.43 -10.80
C GLY A 343 31.58 -15.67 -11.57
N TRP A 344 32.16 -16.82 -11.34
CA TRP A 344 33.30 -17.31 -12.08
C TRP A 344 33.13 -18.80 -12.37
N SER A 345 33.51 -19.24 -13.56
CA SER A 345 33.55 -20.65 -13.90
C SER A 345 34.75 -20.96 -14.80
N ARG A 346 35.41 -22.11 -14.54
CA ARG A 346 36.50 -22.62 -15.37
C ARG A 346 36.56 -24.15 -15.24
N GLY A 347 36.32 -24.85 -16.37
CA GLY A 347 36.18 -26.28 -16.35
C GLY A 347 35.11 -26.72 -15.33
N ASP A 348 35.44 -27.63 -14.44
CA ASP A 348 34.53 -28.15 -13.43
C ASP A 348 34.41 -27.25 -12.19
N TRP A 349 35.17 -26.17 -12.12
CA TRP A 349 35.16 -25.24 -11.01
C TRP A 349 34.18 -24.08 -11.22
N SER A 350 33.47 -23.74 -10.19
CA SER A 350 32.65 -22.54 -10.13
C SER A 350 32.82 -21.81 -8.80
N ALA A 351 32.69 -20.51 -8.82
CA ALA A 351 32.63 -19.68 -7.62
C ALA A 351 31.63 -18.55 -7.83
N SER A 352 30.95 -18.18 -6.75
CA SER A 352 30.06 -17.02 -6.75
C SER A 352 30.17 -16.25 -5.47
N ALA A 353 29.92 -14.94 -5.57
CA ALA A 353 29.77 -14.05 -4.43
C ALA A 353 28.56 -13.15 -4.67
N SER A 354 27.80 -12.88 -3.62
CA SER A 354 26.72 -11.92 -3.66
C SER A 354 26.76 -11.02 -2.43
N VAL A 355 26.43 -9.74 -2.63
CA VAL A 355 26.31 -8.74 -1.59
C VAL A 355 24.97 -8.05 -1.74
N LEU A 356 24.15 -8.10 -0.71
CA LEU A 356 22.97 -7.27 -0.56
C LEU A 356 23.33 -6.09 0.35
N ARG A 357 23.10 -4.86 -0.11
CA ARG A 357 23.18 -3.66 0.70
C ARG A 357 21.80 -3.05 0.84
N ILE A 358 21.37 -2.81 2.07
CA ILE A 358 20.22 -1.98 2.40
C ILE A 358 20.77 -0.62 2.86
N GLY A 359 20.33 0.46 2.25
CA GLY A 359 20.77 1.83 2.56
C GLY A 359 20.42 2.23 3.99
N HIS A 360 20.89 3.40 4.39
CA HIS A 360 20.52 3.96 5.68
C HIS A 360 19.01 4.23 5.77
N MET A 361 18.50 4.19 6.99
CA MET A 361 17.12 4.53 7.34
C MET A 361 17.11 5.64 8.38
N ASN A 362 16.15 6.53 8.32
CA ASN A 362 15.92 7.51 9.36
C ASN A 362 14.94 6.92 10.38
N PHE A 363 15.23 7.10 11.66
CA PHE A 363 14.33 6.71 12.74
C PHE A 363 13.51 7.92 13.23
N LEU A 364 12.39 7.65 13.90
CA LEU A 364 11.47 8.67 14.39
C LEU A 364 12.12 9.63 15.41
N ASP A 365 13.16 9.19 16.11
CA ASP A 365 13.94 10.01 17.05
C ASP A 365 14.98 10.91 16.37
N GLY A 366 15.00 10.95 15.03
CA GLY A 366 15.96 11.72 14.24
C GLY A 366 17.33 11.07 14.08
N THR A 367 17.54 9.88 14.62
CA THR A 367 18.79 9.13 14.39
C THR A 367 18.80 8.48 13.01
N VAL A 368 19.99 8.22 12.48
CA VAL A 368 20.21 7.58 11.18
C VAL A 368 20.85 6.22 11.39
N GLY A 369 20.13 5.17 10.98
CA GLY A 369 20.65 3.80 11.00
C GLY A 369 21.74 3.58 9.96
N SER A 370 22.78 2.84 10.34
CA SER A 370 23.85 2.47 9.41
C SER A 370 23.35 1.53 8.31
N PRO A 371 23.92 1.57 7.10
CA PRO A 371 23.60 0.60 6.07
C PRO A 371 23.88 -0.83 6.54
N TYR A 372 23.00 -1.74 6.14
CA TYR A 372 23.14 -3.17 6.38
C TYR A 372 23.73 -3.86 5.16
N PHE A 373 24.63 -4.83 5.41
CA PHE A 373 25.23 -5.67 4.37
C PHE A 373 25.05 -7.15 4.71
N ASP A 374 24.62 -7.89 3.70
CA ASP A 374 24.59 -9.36 3.73
C ASP A 374 25.47 -9.89 2.59
N THR A 375 26.40 -10.77 2.91
CA THR A 375 27.40 -11.28 1.96
C THR A 375 27.41 -12.79 1.97
N ASN A 376 27.26 -13.39 0.80
CA ASN A 376 27.32 -14.82 0.60
C ASN A 376 28.40 -15.17 -0.41
N VAL A 377 29.17 -16.21 -0.14
CA VAL A 377 30.21 -16.77 -1.03
C VAL A 377 30.02 -18.26 -1.15
N ALA A 378 30.11 -18.77 -2.36
CA ALA A 378 30.03 -20.20 -2.65
C ALA A 378 31.13 -20.61 -3.63
N VAL A 379 31.65 -21.82 -3.47
CA VAL A 379 32.56 -22.49 -4.40
C VAL A 379 32.00 -23.86 -4.71
N GLY A 380 31.97 -24.23 -5.98
CA GLY A 380 31.50 -25.52 -6.44
C GLY A 380 32.54 -26.21 -7.32
N TYR A 381 32.48 -27.51 -7.31
CA TYR A 381 33.23 -28.41 -8.19
C TYR A 381 32.28 -29.47 -8.73
N ASP A 382 32.15 -29.60 -10.07
CA ASP A 382 31.32 -30.61 -10.69
C ASP A 382 32.10 -31.94 -10.78
N ILE A 383 31.59 -32.96 -10.10
CA ILE A 383 32.16 -34.30 -10.14
C ILE A 383 31.35 -35.12 -11.15
N THR A 384 31.95 -35.42 -12.31
CA THR A 384 31.38 -36.37 -13.26
C THR A 384 31.76 -37.78 -12.74
N LEU A 385 30.80 -38.49 -12.14
CA LEU A 385 30.97 -39.92 -11.87
C LEU A 385 30.79 -40.65 -13.21
N ASP A 386 31.88 -41.03 -13.86
CA ASP A 386 31.81 -42.02 -14.92
C ASP A 386 31.19 -43.30 -14.31
N SER A 387 30.04 -43.68 -14.84
CA SER A 387 29.40 -44.95 -14.44
C SER A 387 30.38 -46.08 -14.70
N PHE A 388 30.86 -46.68 -13.64
CA PHE A 388 31.50 -48.01 -13.74
C PHE A 388 30.48 -48.99 -14.31
N VAL A 389 30.64 -49.35 -15.57
CA VAL A 389 29.98 -50.49 -16.21
C VAL A 389 30.75 -51.74 -15.87
#